data_d3344f6aefdc270028115439fff47bf0
#
_entry.id   d3344f6aefdc270028115439fff47bf0
#
_cell.length_a   1.000
_cell.length_b   1.000
_cell.length_c   1.000
_cell.angle_alpha   90.00
_cell.angle_beta   90.00
_cell.angle_gamma   90.00
#
_symmetry.space_group_name_H-M   'P 1'
#
loop_
_entity.id
_entity.type
_entity.pdbx_description
1 polymer ?
#
loop_
_entity_poly.entity_id
_entity_poly.type
_entity_poly.pdbx_seq_one_letter_code
_entity_poly.pdbx_strand_id
1 'polypeptide(L)'
;MSEFTIERASPSAPEAAALIARHVALMASQSPEESCHVLDGSGLDSPDVAFFLLRQAGPAIGMGALKTLSGGALELKSMHTLVEARGTGAGRAMLEFLLDHARNQGASGIYLETGSTDDFLPARRLYETYGFAECGPFEGYAEDPWSTFMTLDLRGAA
;
A
#
# COMPACT_ATOMS: atom_id res chain seq x y z
N MET A 1 11.55 15.33 16.30
CA MET A 1 10.96 15.44 14.96
C MET A 1 11.48 14.31 14.11
N SER A 2 10.59 13.45 13.69
CA SER A 2 11.00 12.35 12.83
C SER A 2 11.09 12.83 11.39
N GLU A 3 12.20 12.52 10.76
CA GLU A 3 12.40 12.83 9.36
C GLU A 3 12.37 11.55 8.56
N PHE A 4 11.45 11.50 7.62
CA PHE A 4 11.33 10.38 6.70
C PHE A 4 11.75 10.82 5.31
N THR A 5 12.50 9.95 4.63
CA THR A 5 12.78 10.13 3.21
C THR A 5 12.15 8.96 2.47
N ILE A 6 11.49 9.26 1.36
CA ILE A 6 10.83 8.24 0.54
C ILE A 6 11.41 8.33 -0.85
N GLU A 7 11.86 7.18 -1.37
CA GLU A 7 12.53 7.13 -2.66
C GLU A 7 12.01 5.99 -3.51
N ARG A 8 12.04 6.18 -4.83
CA ARG A 8 11.77 5.11 -5.77
C ARG A 8 12.85 4.05 -5.61
N ALA A 9 12.47 2.79 -5.58
CA ALA A 9 13.41 1.70 -5.39
C ALA A 9 13.05 0.50 -6.24
N SER A 10 14.02 -0.40 -6.43
CA SER A 10 13.76 -1.68 -7.07
C SER A 10 13.31 -2.69 -6.03
N PRO A 11 12.24 -3.46 -6.30
CA PRO A 11 11.84 -4.53 -5.38
C PRO A 11 12.91 -5.60 -5.18
N SER A 12 13.87 -5.70 -6.09
CA SER A 12 14.96 -6.67 -5.99
C SER A 12 16.13 -6.18 -5.15
N ALA A 13 16.16 -4.89 -4.75
CA ALA A 13 17.20 -4.41 -3.85
C ALA A 13 17.14 -5.17 -2.52
N PRO A 14 18.29 -5.45 -1.88
CA PRO A 14 18.29 -6.31 -0.67
C PRO A 14 17.37 -5.81 0.45
N GLU A 15 17.35 -4.51 0.72
CA GLU A 15 16.47 -3.96 1.75
C GLU A 15 14.99 -4.11 1.39
N ALA A 16 14.67 -3.89 0.10
CA ALA A 16 13.30 -4.05 -0.39
C ALA A 16 12.87 -5.50 -0.31
N ALA A 17 13.72 -6.42 -0.75
CA ALA A 17 13.40 -7.85 -0.71
C ALA A 17 13.13 -8.33 0.71
N ALA A 18 13.88 -7.83 1.69
CA ALA A 18 13.66 -8.18 3.10
C ALA A 18 12.31 -7.67 3.61
N LEU A 19 11.94 -6.44 3.28
CA LEU A 19 10.64 -5.88 3.66
C LEU A 19 9.48 -6.63 2.99
N ILE A 20 9.62 -6.94 1.71
CA ILE A 20 8.61 -7.69 0.97
C ILE A 20 8.39 -9.07 1.60
N ALA A 21 9.48 -9.76 1.95
CA ALA A 21 9.38 -11.08 2.57
C ALA A 21 8.64 -11.02 3.91
N ARG A 22 8.94 -10.01 4.73
CA ARG A 22 8.23 -9.82 6.01
C ARG A 22 6.75 -9.51 5.79
N HIS A 23 6.43 -8.70 4.80
CA HIS A 23 5.05 -8.36 4.49
C HIS A 23 4.26 -9.59 4.03
N VAL A 24 4.82 -10.35 3.10
CA VAL A 24 4.16 -11.57 2.59
C VAL A 24 3.93 -12.56 3.73
N ALA A 25 4.92 -12.77 4.60
CA ALA A 25 4.78 -13.68 5.73
C ALA A 25 3.71 -13.22 6.71
N LEU A 26 3.64 -11.92 6.99
CA LEU A 26 2.62 -11.36 7.88
C LEU A 26 1.22 -11.54 7.29
N MET A 27 1.04 -11.23 6.01
CA MET A 27 -0.26 -11.38 5.34
C MET A 27 -0.70 -12.84 5.32
N ALA A 28 0.22 -13.76 5.07
CA ALA A 28 -0.08 -15.19 5.08
C ALA A 28 -0.53 -15.68 6.46
N SER A 29 -0.03 -15.05 7.53
CA SER A 29 -0.43 -15.41 8.90
C SER A 29 -1.77 -14.83 9.31
N GLN A 30 -2.26 -13.80 8.60
CA GLN A 30 -3.47 -13.07 8.99
C GLN A 30 -4.66 -13.31 8.08
N SER A 31 -4.49 -14.04 6.99
CA SER A 31 -5.56 -14.33 6.03
C SER A 31 -5.36 -15.71 5.43
N PRO A 32 -6.45 -16.42 5.03
CA PRO A 32 -6.32 -17.66 4.28
C PRO A 32 -5.56 -17.45 2.98
N GLU A 33 -4.84 -18.46 2.53
CA GLU A 33 -4.03 -18.39 1.32
C GLU A 33 -4.85 -17.92 0.11
N GLU A 34 -6.05 -18.45 -0.05
CA GLU A 34 -6.92 -18.11 -1.19
C GLU A 34 -7.42 -16.66 -1.13
N SER A 35 -7.34 -16.01 0.03
CA SER A 35 -7.74 -14.61 0.20
C SER A 35 -6.55 -13.66 0.27
N CYS A 36 -5.35 -14.17 0.07
CA CYS A 36 -4.12 -13.37 0.17
C CYS A 36 -3.69 -12.93 -1.22
N HIS A 37 -3.90 -11.65 -1.54
CA HIS A 37 -3.65 -11.08 -2.87
C HIS A 37 -2.39 -10.22 -2.90
N VAL A 38 -1.45 -10.46 -1.99
CA VAL A 38 -0.21 -9.68 -1.96
C VAL A 38 0.72 -10.10 -3.10
N LEU A 39 1.47 -9.12 -3.60
CA LEU A 39 2.49 -9.39 -4.62
C LEU A 39 3.82 -9.67 -3.94
N ASP A 40 4.55 -10.64 -4.47
CA ASP A 40 5.94 -10.87 -4.10
C ASP A 40 6.85 -9.94 -4.89
N GLY A 41 8.18 -10.10 -4.72
CA GLY A 41 9.14 -9.24 -5.39
C GLY A 41 9.03 -9.27 -6.91
N SER A 42 8.71 -10.42 -7.50
CA SER A 42 8.58 -10.53 -8.96
C SER A 42 7.33 -9.82 -9.47
N GLY A 43 6.23 -9.88 -8.71
CA GLY A 43 5.00 -9.17 -9.06
C GLY A 43 5.13 -7.67 -8.92
N LEU A 44 5.93 -7.22 -7.96
CA LEU A 44 6.18 -5.78 -7.76
C LEU A 44 7.19 -5.22 -8.75
N ASP A 45 8.05 -6.06 -9.33
CA ASP A 45 9.05 -5.65 -10.31
C ASP A 45 8.45 -5.69 -11.72
N SER A 46 7.50 -4.81 -11.96
CA SER A 46 6.73 -4.72 -13.19
C SER A 46 6.69 -3.27 -13.66
N PRO A 47 6.68 -3.01 -14.98
CA PRO A 47 6.65 -1.63 -15.47
C PRO A 47 5.40 -0.84 -15.09
N ASP A 48 4.32 -1.50 -14.73
CA ASP A 48 3.09 -0.83 -14.27
C ASP A 48 3.04 -0.63 -12.75
N VAL A 49 4.12 -0.96 -12.03
CA VAL A 49 4.21 -0.79 -10.58
C VAL A 49 5.32 0.19 -10.24
N ALA A 50 4.97 1.23 -9.47
CA ALA A 50 5.94 2.15 -8.87
C ALA A 50 6.13 1.74 -7.41
N PHE A 51 7.35 1.35 -7.05
CA PHE A 51 7.69 0.86 -5.73
C PHE A 51 8.59 1.85 -5.00
N PHE A 52 8.30 2.08 -3.72
CA PHE A 52 9.00 3.07 -2.90
C PHE A 52 9.43 2.49 -1.56
N LEU A 53 10.58 2.96 -1.08
CA LEU A 53 11.05 2.68 0.27
C LEU A 53 11.01 3.95 1.10
N LEU A 54 10.64 3.81 2.36
CA LEU A 54 10.69 4.88 3.35
C LEU A 54 11.83 4.60 4.31
N ARG A 55 12.69 5.60 4.48
CA ARG A 55 13.85 5.53 5.36
C ARG A 55 13.72 6.53 6.50
N GLN A 56 14.25 6.15 7.64
CA GLN A 56 14.42 7.07 8.76
C GLN A 56 15.85 6.90 9.27
N ALA A 57 16.64 7.97 9.18
CA ALA A 57 18.04 7.99 9.64
C ALA A 57 18.89 6.86 9.03
N GLY A 58 18.63 6.51 7.77
CA GLY A 58 19.42 5.53 7.01
C GLY A 58 18.68 4.23 6.66
N PRO A 59 18.23 3.44 7.64
CA PRO A 59 17.62 2.14 7.31
C PRO A 59 16.23 2.29 6.71
N ALA A 60 15.87 1.38 5.82
CA ALA A 60 14.51 1.29 5.28
C ALA A 60 13.61 0.67 6.34
N ILE A 61 12.54 1.36 6.70
CA ILE A 61 11.60 0.92 7.73
C ILE A 61 10.18 0.75 7.21
N GLY A 62 9.94 1.13 5.96
CA GLY A 62 8.63 0.98 5.35
C GLY A 62 8.71 0.90 3.85
N MET A 63 7.61 0.49 3.25
CA MET A 63 7.49 0.40 1.79
C MET A 63 6.05 0.68 1.38
N GLY A 64 5.85 0.96 0.10
CA GLY A 64 4.54 1.09 -0.51
C GLY A 64 4.67 1.09 -2.00
N ALA A 65 3.59 0.77 -2.69
CA ALA A 65 3.60 0.70 -4.15
C ALA A 65 2.27 1.18 -4.73
N LEU A 66 2.34 1.66 -5.96
CA LEU A 66 1.18 2.01 -6.76
C LEU A 66 1.23 1.24 -8.07
N LYS A 67 0.17 0.53 -8.39
CA LYS A 67 0.03 -0.21 -9.63
C LYS A 67 -0.95 0.50 -10.55
N THR A 68 -0.61 0.63 -11.81
CA THR A 68 -1.49 1.24 -12.80
C THR A 68 -2.66 0.31 -13.11
N LEU A 69 -3.86 0.86 -13.03
CA LEU A 69 -5.10 0.16 -13.37
C LEU A 69 -5.70 0.76 -14.63
N SER A 70 -6.78 0.16 -15.09
CA SER A 70 -7.54 0.71 -16.21
C SER A 70 -8.23 2.03 -15.81
N GLY A 71 -8.59 2.85 -16.79
CA GLY A 71 -9.35 4.08 -16.54
C GLY A 71 -8.58 5.19 -15.85
N GLY A 72 -7.26 5.11 -15.81
CA GLY A 72 -6.44 6.15 -15.18
C GLY A 72 -6.36 6.07 -13.68
N ALA A 73 -6.85 4.99 -13.07
CA ALA A 73 -6.76 4.79 -11.63
C ALA A 73 -5.48 4.06 -11.24
N LEU A 74 -5.13 4.12 -9.97
CA LEU A 74 -3.98 3.40 -9.40
C LEU A 74 -4.46 2.53 -8.25
N GLU A 75 -3.74 1.43 -8.01
CA GLU A 75 -3.99 0.59 -6.84
C GLU A 75 -2.83 0.72 -5.86
N LEU A 76 -3.14 1.05 -4.61
CA LEU A 76 -2.17 1.07 -3.53
C LEU A 76 -1.93 -0.36 -3.08
N LYS A 77 -0.67 -0.79 -3.09
CA LYS A 77 -0.29 -2.16 -2.76
C LYS A 77 0.90 -2.18 -1.81
N SER A 78 1.01 -3.27 -1.07
CA SER A 78 2.23 -3.59 -0.30
C SER A 78 2.68 -2.50 0.65
N MET A 79 1.74 -1.71 1.18
CA MET A 79 2.08 -0.71 2.19
C MET A 79 2.37 -1.43 3.51
N HIS A 80 3.60 -1.31 3.97
CA HIS A 80 4.06 -2.04 5.15
C HIS A 80 5.06 -1.19 5.92
N THR A 81 4.89 -1.12 7.23
CA THR A 81 5.86 -0.52 8.15
C THR A 81 6.36 -1.61 9.08
N LEU A 82 7.67 -1.66 9.30
CA LEU A 82 8.24 -2.62 10.24
C LEU A 82 7.56 -2.46 11.60
N VAL A 83 7.32 -3.60 12.28
CA VAL A 83 6.62 -3.59 13.55
C VAL A 83 7.34 -2.72 14.59
N GLU A 84 8.67 -2.73 14.56
CA GLU A 84 9.48 -1.92 15.46
C GLU A 84 9.45 -0.42 15.16
N ALA A 85 8.92 -0.03 14.00
CA ALA A 85 8.79 1.37 13.60
C ALA A 85 7.34 1.86 13.62
N ARG A 86 6.42 1.04 14.09
CA ARG A 86 5.01 1.44 14.18
C ARG A 86 4.83 2.50 15.27
N GLY A 87 3.84 3.38 15.07
CA GLY A 87 3.58 4.47 16.00
C GLY A 87 4.50 5.67 15.83
N THR A 88 5.38 5.66 14.81
CA THR A 88 6.29 6.78 14.53
C THR A 88 5.74 7.76 13.50
N GLY A 89 4.62 7.43 12.83
CA GLY A 89 4.08 8.22 11.73
C GLY A 89 4.57 7.77 10.37
N ALA A 90 5.32 6.66 10.29
CA ALA A 90 5.86 6.17 9.02
C ALA A 90 4.76 5.77 8.03
N GLY A 91 3.73 5.06 8.49
CA GLY A 91 2.61 4.68 7.62
C GLY A 91 1.87 5.87 7.07
N ARG A 92 1.63 6.88 7.91
CA ARG A 92 1.00 8.12 7.48
C ARG A 92 1.86 8.84 6.45
N ALA A 93 3.17 8.94 6.69
CA ALA A 93 4.09 9.60 5.76
C ALA A 93 4.10 8.91 4.40
N MET A 94 4.13 7.58 4.40
CA MET A 94 4.08 6.81 3.14
C MET A 94 2.76 7.05 2.42
N LEU A 95 1.64 6.98 3.13
CA LEU A 95 0.34 7.19 2.50
C LEU A 95 0.23 8.59 1.89
N GLU A 96 0.64 9.62 2.63
CA GLU A 96 0.63 10.99 2.09
C GLU A 96 1.48 11.12 0.85
N PHE A 97 2.66 10.50 0.85
CA PHE A 97 3.53 10.51 -0.32
C PHE A 97 2.86 9.83 -1.52
N LEU A 98 2.25 8.67 -1.31
CA LEU A 98 1.60 7.95 -2.40
C LEU A 98 0.40 8.70 -2.95
N LEU A 99 -0.38 9.36 -2.09
CA LEU A 99 -1.51 10.18 -2.54
C LEU A 99 -1.02 11.37 -3.38
N ASP A 100 0.04 12.05 -2.93
CA ASP A 100 0.61 13.17 -3.69
C ASP A 100 1.18 12.70 -5.02
N HIS A 101 1.85 11.55 -5.02
CA HIS A 101 2.38 10.97 -6.26
C HIS A 101 1.24 10.68 -7.25
N ALA A 102 0.16 10.08 -6.76
CA ALA A 102 -1.00 9.78 -7.61
C ALA A 102 -1.61 11.05 -8.20
N ARG A 103 -1.76 12.10 -7.38
CA ARG A 103 -2.28 13.38 -7.85
C ARG A 103 -1.38 13.99 -8.91
N ASN A 104 -0.07 13.94 -8.69
CA ASN A 104 0.91 14.47 -9.64
C ASN A 104 0.93 13.69 -10.96
N GLN A 105 0.55 12.43 -10.95
CA GLN A 105 0.42 11.61 -12.14
C GLN A 105 -0.91 11.84 -12.87
N GLY A 106 -1.81 12.63 -12.31
CA GLY A 106 -3.14 12.86 -12.89
C GLY A 106 -4.07 11.68 -12.73
N ALA A 107 -3.87 10.84 -11.70
CA ALA A 107 -4.71 9.68 -11.48
C ALA A 107 -6.16 10.09 -11.19
N SER A 108 -7.11 9.31 -11.72
CA SER A 108 -8.54 9.56 -11.48
C SER A 108 -8.97 9.15 -10.07
N GLY A 109 -8.29 8.18 -9.49
CA GLY A 109 -8.58 7.71 -8.14
C GLY A 109 -7.59 6.65 -7.72
N ILE A 110 -7.70 6.24 -6.46
CA ILE A 110 -6.89 5.18 -5.89
C ILE A 110 -7.81 4.13 -5.30
N TYR A 111 -7.49 2.87 -5.55
CA TYR A 111 -8.18 1.73 -4.98
C TYR A 111 -7.20 0.94 -4.12
N LEU A 112 -7.72 0.20 -3.15
CA LEU A 112 -6.91 -0.72 -2.35
C LEU A 112 -7.76 -1.88 -1.86
N GLU A 113 -7.08 -2.98 -1.58
CA GLU A 113 -7.64 -4.10 -0.84
C GLU A 113 -6.87 -4.23 0.47
N THR A 114 -7.60 -4.35 1.57
CA THR A 114 -7.02 -4.61 2.88
C THR A 114 -7.82 -5.72 3.57
N GLY A 115 -7.40 -6.14 4.76
CA GLY A 115 -8.12 -7.17 5.48
C GLY A 115 -9.35 -6.64 6.19
N SER A 116 -10.31 -7.54 6.46
CA SER A 116 -11.55 -7.21 7.17
C SER A 116 -11.47 -7.49 8.67
N THR A 117 -10.45 -8.22 9.12
CA THR A 117 -10.32 -8.58 10.53
C THR A 117 -9.76 -7.42 11.35
N ASP A 118 -9.77 -7.59 12.68
CA ASP A 118 -9.29 -6.56 13.60
C ASP A 118 -7.79 -6.29 13.43
N ASP A 119 -7.01 -7.25 12.93
CA ASP A 119 -5.59 -7.05 12.64
C ASP A 119 -5.37 -5.89 11.67
N PHE A 120 -6.33 -5.64 10.79
CA PHE A 120 -6.25 -4.61 9.76
C PHE A 120 -7.01 -3.34 10.12
N LEU A 121 -7.63 -3.29 11.30
CA LEU A 121 -8.42 -2.11 11.69
C LEU A 121 -7.60 -0.82 11.72
N PRO A 122 -6.37 -0.80 12.26
CA PRO A 122 -5.57 0.42 12.21
C PRO A 122 -5.32 0.93 10.79
N ALA A 123 -5.08 0.02 9.84
CA ALA A 123 -4.88 0.40 8.45
C ALA A 123 -6.16 0.98 7.85
N ARG A 124 -7.30 0.33 8.07
CA ARG A 124 -8.59 0.84 7.56
C ARG A 124 -8.88 2.23 8.10
N ARG A 125 -8.62 2.47 9.38
CA ARG A 125 -8.84 3.78 10.01
C ARG A 125 -7.92 4.85 9.44
N LEU A 126 -6.67 4.48 9.16
CA LEU A 126 -5.74 5.40 8.52
C LEU A 126 -6.27 5.80 7.14
N TYR A 127 -6.70 4.84 6.33
CA TYR A 127 -7.25 5.14 5.01
C TYR A 127 -8.49 6.03 5.12
N GLU A 128 -9.40 5.73 6.03
CA GLU A 128 -10.60 6.54 6.24
C GLU A 128 -10.27 7.98 6.61
N THR A 129 -9.23 8.18 7.41
CA THR A 129 -8.77 9.51 7.80
C THR A 129 -8.39 10.36 6.58
N TYR A 130 -7.91 9.71 5.51
CA TYR A 130 -7.54 10.39 4.27
C TYR A 130 -8.65 10.42 3.23
N GLY A 131 -9.84 9.99 3.59
CA GLY A 131 -11.02 10.12 2.72
C GLY A 131 -11.38 8.86 1.95
N PHE A 132 -10.69 7.75 2.16
CA PHE A 132 -11.09 6.50 1.54
C PHE A 132 -12.40 6.00 2.12
N ALA A 133 -13.24 5.42 1.26
CA ALA A 133 -14.51 4.80 1.65
C ALA A 133 -14.57 3.39 1.10
N GLU A 134 -15.33 2.53 1.77
CA GLU A 134 -15.51 1.16 1.29
C GLU A 134 -16.19 1.16 -0.07
N CYS A 135 -15.78 0.22 -0.91
CA CYS A 135 -16.36 0.00 -2.23
C CYS A 135 -16.42 -1.49 -2.52
N GLY A 136 -16.97 -1.84 -3.68
CA GLY A 136 -16.95 -3.22 -4.15
C GLY A 136 -15.60 -3.63 -4.73
N PRO A 137 -15.43 -4.91 -5.07
CA PRO A 137 -14.20 -5.38 -5.73
C PRO A 137 -13.96 -4.65 -7.04
N PHE A 138 -12.67 -4.54 -7.40
CA PHE A 138 -12.23 -3.87 -8.62
C PHE A 138 -11.20 -4.74 -9.35
N GLU A 139 -10.99 -4.48 -10.62
CA GLU A 139 -9.88 -5.04 -11.44
C GLU A 139 -9.65 -6.55 -11.25
N GLY A 140 -10.70 -7.35 -11.37
CA GLY A 140 -10.56 -8.79 -11.30
C GLY A 140 -10.62 -9.39 -9.92
N TYR A 141 -10.68 -8.58 -8.87
CA TYR A 141 -10.95 -9.09 -7.52
C TYR A 141 -12.39 -9.54 -7.41
N ALA A 142 -12.64 -10.53 -6.56
CA ALA A 142 -13.98 -10.98 -6.22
C ALA A 142 -14.26 -10.67 -4.76
N GLU A 143 -15.53 -10.59 -4.40
CA GLU A 143 -15.91 -10.43 -3.01
C GLU A 143 -15.38 -11.57 -2.16
N ASP A 144 -14.88 -11.23 -0.97
CA ASP A 144 -14.25 -12.17 -0.06
C ASP A 144 -14.48 -11.66 1.37
N PRO A 145 -14.96 -12.53 2.28
CA PRO A 145 -15.22 -12.07 3.65
C PRO A 145 -13.96 -11.64 4.40
N TRP A 146 -12.77 -12.02 3.92
CA TRP A 146 -11.49 -11.63 4.52
C TRP A 146 -10.95 -10.34 3.96
N SER A 147 -11.61 -9.75 2.95
CA SER A 147 -11.13 -8.57 2.25
C SER A 147 -12.09 -7.39 2.40
N THR A 148 -11.52 -6.21 2.57
CA THR A 148 -12.21 -4.94 2.49
C THR A 148 -11.62 -4.16 1.32
N PHE A 149 -12.47 -3.66 0.43
CA PHE A 149 -12.03 -2.84 -0.70
C PHE A 149 -12.37 -1.40 -0.42
N MET A 150 -11.46 -0.49 -0.74
CA MET A 150 -11.65 0.93 -0.48
C MET A 150 -11.18 1.76 -1.67
N THR A 151 -11.73 2.94 -1.80
CA THR A 151 -11.38 3.85 -2.90
C THR A 151 -11.40 5.31 -2.45
N LEU A 152 -10.53 6.09 -3.09
CA LEU A 152 -10.51 7.55 -2.95
C LEU A 152 -10.59 8.16 -4.34
N ASP A 153 -11.60 8.98 -4.58
CA ASP A 153 -11.77 9.69 -5.85
C ASP A 153 -10.90 10.96 -5.83
N LEU A 154 -10.02 11.08 -6.80
CA LEU A 154 -9.13 12.23 -6.93
C LEU A 154 -9.63 13.27 -7.93
N ARG A 155 -10.67 12.96 -8.70
CA ARG A 155 -11.17 13.85 -9.76
C ARG A 155 -11.97 15.03 -9.21
N GLY A 156 -12.61 14.85 -8.07
CA GLY A 156 -13.47 15.88 -7.49
C GLY A 156 -12.76 16.85 -6.59
N ALA A 157 -11.46 16.73 -6.43
CA ALA A 157 -10.69 17.62 -5.57
C ALA A 157 -10.44 18.93 -6.30
N ALA A 158 -11.38 19.82 -6.15
CA ALA A 158 -11.25 21.15 -6.72
C ALA A 158 -10.32 22.01 -5.86
#